data_763db90a112b93b5a76a72dbec3bb1de
#
_entry.id   763db90a112b93b5a76a72dbec3bb1de
#
_cell.length_a   1.000
_cell.length_b   1.000
_cell.length_c   1.000
_cell.angle_alpha   90.00
_cell.angle_beta   90.00
_cell.angle_gamma   90.00
#
_symmetry.space_group_name_H-M   'P 1'
#
loop_
_entity.id
_entity.type
_entity.pdbx_description
1 polymer ?
#
loop_
_entity_poly.entity_id
_entity_poly.type
_entity_poly.pdbx_seq_one_letter_code
_entity_poly.pdbx_strand_id
1 'polypeptide(L)'
;MIALTQKDVLAHQVLVPWSEPYQVEQDLLLCLAMRAIFEDQFLAGQVAMRGGTVLHKVHLAPAARYSEDIDLVAVGDRPEGHIRKALLRVLRPVLGRERSSVWDSVQLAVRNAAKPSRILRCIYKLPSIAEPGRELTIEVEANVTERTPHFPVQHLPFPMQFRGANLETEIVSYNINEMLATKMRALLQRRKGRDLFDLYWALTVRSALPVSVPEMLQAFDHYMKAEGELVPREKFIAHLRQCLADRAGFCTDLDSFLRRDLIYDPDVAGALIERDILGLLPD
;
A
#
# COMPACT_ATOMS: atom_id res chain seq x y z
N MET A 1 9.13 21.02 10.89
CA MET A 1 7.89 20.20 10.92
C MET A 1 6.74 21.12 10.59
N ILE A 2 5.88 20.70 9.67
CA ILE A 2 4.60 21.40 9.42
C ILE A 2 3.80 21.31 10.72
N ALA A 3 3.57 22.44 11.38
CA ALA A 3 2.71 22.47 12.55
C ALA A 3 1.26 22.37 12.07
N LEU A 4 0.70 21.16 12.08
CA LEU A 4 -0.72 20.97 11.86
C LEU A 4 -1.53 21.57 13.01
N THR A 5 -2.73 22.00 12.72
CA THR A 5 -3.69 22.53 13.70
C THR A 5 -4.98 21.70 13.64
N GLN A 6 -5.79 21.78 14.69
CA GLN A 6 -7.14 21.18 14.71
C GLN A 6 -7.95 21.62 13.48
N LYS A 7 -7.79 22.89 13.05
CA LYS A 7 -8.46 23.43 11.86
C LYS A 7 -8.05 22.67 10.57
N ASP A 8 -6.78 22.30 10.45
CA ASP A 8 -6.29 21.55 9.28
C ASP A 8 -6.93 20.16 9.24
N VAL A 9 -7.04 19.48 10.38
CA VAL A 9 -7.68 18.15 10.50
C VAL A 9 -9.18 18.24 10.18
N LEU A 10 -9.89 19.22 10.73
CA LEU A 10 -11.32 19.43 10.45
C LEU A 10 -11.57 19.76 8.97
N ALA A 11 -10.69 20.56 8.35
CA ALA A 11 -10.79 20.83 6.91
C ALA A 11 -10.56 19.58 6.06
N HIS A 12 -9.69 18.67 6.49
CA HIS A 12 -9.46 17.41 5.80
C HIS A 12 -10.59 16.39 5.99
N GLN A 13 -11.27 16.44 7.14
CA GLN A 13 -12.36 15.52 7.48
C GLN A 13 -13.50 15.53 6.45
N VAL A 14 -13.78 16.68 5.83
CA VAL A 14 -14.85 16.78 4.80
C VAL A 14 -14.44 16.18 3.45
N LEU A 15 -13.16 15.85 3.28
CA LEU A 15 -12.60 15.31 2.05
C LEU A 15 -12.38 13.79 2.10
N VAL A 16 -12.44 13.20 3.31
CA VAL A 16 -12.15 11.77 3.51
C VAL A 16 -13.28 11.06 4.24
N PRO A 17 -13.48 9.76 4.00
CA PRO A 17 -14.62 9.02 4.56
C PRO A 17 -14.37 8.47 5.99
N TRP A 18 -13.28 8.88 6.63
CA TRP A 18 -12.88 8.34 7.94
C TRP A 18 -13.68 8.97 9.05
N SER A 19 -14.15 8.16 9.99
CA SER A 19 -14.95 8.59 11.12
C SER A 19 -14.15 8.91 12.36
N GLU A 20 -13.00 8.25 12.54
CA GLU A 20 -12.16 8.45 13.70
C GLU A 20 -11.22 9.64 13.47
N PRO A 21 -11.20 10.64 14.39
CA PRO A 21 -10.41 11.86 14.19
C PRO A 21 -8.92 11.61 13.98
N TYR A 22 -8.35 10.60 14.64
CA TYR A 22 -6.95 10.22 14.44
C TYR A 22 -6.67 9.65 13.05
N GLN A 23 -7.65 8.94 12.45
CA GLN A 23 -7.52 8.44 11.08
C GLN A 23 -7.50 9.58 10.07
N VAL A 24 -8.33 10.62 10.29
CA VAL A 24 -8.33 11.83 9.46
C VAL A 24 -6.99 12.55 9.54
N GLU A 25 -6.45 12.72 10.76
CA GLU A 25 -5.15 13.34 10.96
C GLU A 25 -4.01 12.56 10.31
N GLN A 26 -3.97 11.24 10.52
CA GLN A 26 -2.95 10.37 9.94
C GLN A 26 -3.07 10.33 8.41
N ASP A 27 -4.28 10.31 7.87
CA ASP A 27 -4.55 10.40 6.44
C ASP A 27 -3.98 11.68 5.82
N LEU A 28 -4.18 12.84 6.47
CA LEU A 28 -3.61 14.11 6.05
C LEU A 28 -2.09 14.08 6.07
N LEU A 29 -1.49 13.54 7.14
CA LEU A 29 -0.03 13.40 7.25
C LEU A 29 0.54 12.50 6.17
N LEU A 30 -0.13 11.39 5.84
CA LEU A 30 0.25 10.50 4.72
C LEU A 30 0.20 11.23 3.39
N CYS A 31 -0.86 11.99 3.11
CA CYS A 31 -0.97 12.78 1.88
C CYS A 31 0.16 13.81 1.75
N LEU A 32 0.47 14.53 2.82
CA LEU A 32 1.56 15.49 2.85
C LEU A 32 2.94 14.82 2.70
N ALA A 33 3.14 13.64 3.28
CA ALA A 33 4.36 12.86 3.16
C ALA A 33 4.54 12.31 1.74
N MET A 34 3.50 11.74 1.13
CA MET A 34 3.51 11.30 -0.27
C MET A 34 3.90 12.44 -1.19
N ARG A 35 3.26 13.61 -1.02
CA ARG A 35 3.59 14.80 -1.78
C ARG A 35 5.05 15.20 -1.61
N ALA A 36 5.55 15.30 -0.38
CA ALA A 36 6.93 15.68 -0.10
C ALA A 36 7.96 14.71 -0.72
N ILE A 37 7.64 13.42 -0.81
CA ILE A 37 8.49 12.42 -1.46
C ILE A 37 8.57 12.68 -2.96
N PHE A 38 7.44 12.90 -3.63
CA PHE A 38 7.38 12.95 -5.08
C PHE A 38 7.55 14.36 -5.69
N GLU A 39 7.52 15.42 -4.88
CA GLU A 39 8.01 16.74 -5.28
C GLU A 39 9.53 16.83 -5.27
N ASP A 40 10.22 15.91 -4.62
CA ASP A 40 11.67 15.81 -4.68
C ASP A 40 12.09 15.09 -5.96
N GLN A 41 12.72 15.82 -6.87
CA GLN A 41 13.14 15.32 -8.20
C GLN A 41 14.05 14.08 -8.11
N PHE A 42 14.90 14.00 -7.08
CA PHE A 42 15.75 12.82 -6.89
C PHE A 42 14.88 11.61 -6.51
N LEU A 43 13.99 11.71 -5.52
CA LEU A 43 13.15 10.60 -5.08
C LEU A 43 12.16 10.18 -6.15
N ALA A 44 11.55 11.11 -6.87
CA ALA A 44 10.64 10.80 -7.98
C ALA A 44 11.31 9.95 -9.08
N GLY A 45 12.63 10.11 -9.29
CA GLY A 45 13.40 9.28 -10.21
C GLY A 45 13.99 8.00 -9.61
N GLN A 46 13.86 7.77 -8.30
CA GLN A 46 14.52 6.65 -7.63
C GLN A 46 13.55 5.66 -6.95
N VAL A 47 12.34 6.09 -6.63
CA VAL A 47 11.36 5.24 -5.95
C VAL A 47 10.00 5.30 -6.63
N ALA A 48 9.25 4.20 -6.51
CA ALA A 48 7.83 4.14 -6.87
C ALA A 48 7.02 3.68 -5.65
N MET A 49 5.79 4.14 -5.53
CA MET A 49 4.86 3.62 -4.52
C MET A 49 4.24 2.31 -4.94
N ARG A 50 4.02 1.46 -3.95
CA ARG A 50 3.16 0.27 -4.01
C ARG A 50 2.37 0.17 -2.70
N GLY A 51 1.65 -0.92 -2.50
CA GLY A 51 0.94 -1.17 -1.25
C GLY A 51 -0.45 -0.51 -1.17
N GLY A 52 -1.06 -0.60 0.02
CA GLY A 52 -2.45 -0.22 0.23
C GLY A 52 -2.71 1.27 0.09
N THR A 53 -1.79 2.10 0.53
CA THR A 53 -1.96 3.56 0.55
C THR A 53 -2.11 4.13 -0.87
N VAL A 54 -1.17 3.85 -1.77
CA VAL A 54 -1.28 4.33 -3.15
C VAL A 54 -2.40 3.63 -3.90
N LEU A 55 -2.65 2.34 -3.62
CA LEU A 55 -3.74 1.61 -4.24
C LEU A 55 -5.08 2.32 -3.98
N HIS A 56 -5.39 2.65 -2.73
CA HIS A 56 -6.69 3.25 -2.37
C HIS A 56 -6.76 4.77 -2.56
N LYS A 57 -5.64 5.49 -2.42
CA LYS A 57 -5.65 6.95 -2.54
C LYS A 57 -5.51 7.45 -3.98
N VAL A 58 -4.92 6.64 -4.86
CA VAL A 58 -4.59 7.05 -6.23
C VAL A 58 -5.30 6.17 -7.26
N HIS A 59 -5.07 4.85 -7.25
CA HIS A 59 -5.62 3.94 -8.27
C HIS A 59 -7.12 3.71 -8.11
N LEU A 60 -7.60 3.50 -6.88
CA LEU A 60 -8.99 3.15 -6.55
C LEU A 60 -9.73 4.30 -5.86
N ALA A 61 -9.29 5.53 -6.06
CA ALA A 61 -9.93 6.68 -5.44
C ALA A 61 -11.42 6.83 -5.87
N PRO A 62 -12.36 7.20 -4.95
CA PRO A 62 -12.13 7.47 -3.53
C PRO A 62 -11.85 6.21 -2.72
N ALA A 63 -11.00 6.33 -1.70
CA ALA A 63 -10.53 5.21 -0.90
C ALA A 63 -11.68 4.41 -0.27
N ALA A 64 -11.67 3.08 -0.47
CA ALA A 64 -12.65 2.17 0.12
C ALA A 64 -12.26 1.69 1.52
N ARG A 65 -10.98 1.70 1.84
CA ARG A 65 -10.45 1.39 3.15
C ARG A 65 -9.29 2.30 3.54
N TYR A 66 -9.13 2.45 4.84
CA TYR A 66 -8.02 3.15 5.46
C TYR A 66 -6.68 2.41 5.25
N SER A 67 -5.60 3.17 5.23
CA SER A 67 -4.22 2.65 5.17
C SER A 67 -3.31 3.56 5.97
N GLU A 68 -2.26 2.98 6.59
CA GLU A 68 -1.47 3.64 7.64
C GLU A 68 -0.01 3.91 7.25
N ASP A 69 0.49 3.22 6.21
CA ASP A 69 1.91 3.15 5.88
C ASP A 69 2.20 3.67 4.46
N ILE A 70 3.43 4.06 4.22
CA ILE A 70 3.94 4.40 2.89
C ILE A 70 4.92 3.32 2.45
N ASP A 71 4.48 2.51 1.48
CA ASP A 71 5.28 1.46 0.88
C ASP A 71 5.94 1.97 -0.41
N LEU A 72 7.26 1.98 -0.43
CA LEU A 72 8.09 2.35 -1.57
C LEU A 72 8.89 1.15 -2.07
N VAL A 73 9.29 1.22 -3.31
CA VAL A 73 10.26 0.32 -3.92
C VAL A 73 11.27 1.15 -4.70
N ALA A 74 12.54 0.80 -4.58
CA ALA A 74 13.57 1.44 -5.39
C ALA A 74 13.46 0.95 -6.83
N VAL A 75 13.32 1.86 -7.77
CA VAL A 75 13.26 1.59 -9.23
C VAL A 75 14.44 2.21 -9.98
N GLY A 76 15.13 3.14 -9.37
CA GLY A 76 16.33 3.77 -9.92
C GLY A 76 17.61 3.01 -9.55
N ASP A 77 18.73 3.51 -10.06
CA ASP A 77 20.06 2.89 -9.96
C ASP A 77 20.89 3.36 -8.76
N ARG A 78 20.43 4.39 -8.05
CA ARG A 78 21.22 5.02 -6.98
C ARG A 78 21.36 4.12 -5.76
N PRO A 79 22.51 4.23 -5.07
CA PRO A 79 22.73 3.50 -3.83
C PRO A 79 21.65 3.79 -2.76
N GLU A 80 21.27 2.78 -2.03
CA GLU A 80 20.22 2.82 -0.99
C GLU A 80 20.48 3.92 0.07
N GLY A 81 21.73 4.18 0.42
CA GLY A 81 22.08 5.25 1.37
C GLY A 81 21.71 6.65 0.90
N HIS A 82 21.68 6.91 -0.43
CA HIS A 82 21.22 8.17 -0.99
C HIS A 82 19.69 8.29 -0.89
N ILE A 83 18.96 7.19 -1.19
CA ILE A 83 17.50 7.12 -1.03
C ILE A 83 17.12 7.39 0.44
N ARG A 84 17.79 6.72 1.39
CA ARG A 84 17.58 6.96 2.82
C ARG A 84 17.79 8.42 3.22
N LYS A 85 18.91 9.01 2.83
CA LYS A 85 19.22 10.42 3.15
C LYS A 85 18.17 11.37 2.58
N ALA A 86 17.73 11.13 1.34
CA ALA A 86 16.70 11.93 0.70
C ALA A 86 15.35 11.80 1.41
N LEU A 87 14.89 10.58 1.72
CA LEU A 87 13.66 10.34 2.48
C LEU A 87 13.66 11.05 3.84
N LEU A 88 14.73 10.90 4.63
CA LEU A 88 14.86 11.58 5.92
C LEU A 88 14.84 13.11 5.77
N ARG A 89 15.45 13.66 4.72
CA ARG A 89 15.46 15.09 4.44
C ARG A 89 14.07 15.63 4.13
N VAL A 90 13.31 14.97 3.24
CA VAL A 90 11.99 15.48 2.78
C VAL A 90 10.89 15.20 3.77
N LEU A 91 10.96 14.11 4.54
CA LEU A 91 9.96 13.76 5.53
C LEU A 91 10.09 14.53 6.85
N ARG A 92 11.28 14.98 7.20
CA ARG A 92 11.52 15.74 8.43
C ARG A 92 10.69 17.02 8.56
N PRO A 93 10.51 17.84 7.52
CA PRO A 93 9.60 18.99 7.58
C PRO A 93 8.14 18.62 7.79
N VAL A 94 7.70 17.42 7.36
CA VAL A 94 6.32 16.95 7.46
C VAL A 94 6.08 16.19 8.77
N LEU A 95 6.83 15.11 8.97
CA LEU A 95 6.62 14.14 10.06
C LEU A 95 7.50 14.39 11.29
N GLY A 96 8.43 15.35 11.22
CA GLY A 96 9.37 15.59 12.29
C GLY A 96 10.56 14.64 12.23
N ARG A 97 11.22 14.42 13.38
CA ARG A 97 12.37 13.53 13.49
C ARG A 97 11.88 12.08 13.57
N GLU A 98 12.49 11.22 12.79
CA GLU A 98 12.25 9.78 12.88
C GLU A 98 12.64 9.24 14.26
N ARG A 99 11.86 8.31 14.80
CA ARG A 99 12.21 7.59 16.02
C ARG A 99 13.30 6.55 15.74
N SER A 100 13.17 5.86 14.60
CA SER A 100 14.17 4.92 14.13
C SER A 100 14.23 4.91 12.61
N SER A 101 15.41 4.57 12.09
CA SER A 101 15.63 4.35 10.66
C SER A 101 16.62 3.21 10.52
N VAL A 102 16.13 2.03 10.19
CA VAL A 102 16.90 0.78 10.19
C VAL A 102 16.79 0.07 8.84
N TRP A 103 17.84 -0.69 8.51
CA TRP A 103 17.81 -1.66 7.44
C TRP A 103 17.39 -3.01 8.02
N ASP A 104 16.21 -3.48 7.62
CA ASP A 104 15.74 -4.80 7.96
C ASP A 104 15.90 -5.77 6.81
N SER A 105 16.25 -7.01 7.12
CA SER A 105 16.17 -8.14 6.20
C SER A 105 14.87 -8.87 6.47
N VAL A 106 13.89 -8.71 5.58
CA VAL A 106 12.64 -9.45 5.65
C VAL A 106 12.82 -10.73 4.86
N GLN A 107 12.78 -11.87 5.54
CA GLN A 107 12.52 -13.14 4.86
C GLN A 107 11.04 -13.12 4.48
N LEU A 108 10.75 -13.06 3.19
CA LEU A 108 9.42 -13.36 2.71
C LEU A 108 9.06 -14.75 3.27
N ALA A 109 7.86 -14.88 3.84
CA ALA A 109 7.42 -16.06 4.59
C ALA A 109 7.32 -17.36 3.76
N VAL A 110 7.91 -17.37 2.59
CA VAL A 110 7.98 -18.51 1.69
C VAL A 110 9.19 -19.35 2.07
N ARG A 111 8.97 -20.61 2.39
CA ARG A 111 9.94 -21.55 2.98
C ARG A 111 11.26 -21.73 2.20
N ASN A 112 11.37 -21.17 1.00
CA ASN A 112 12.53 -21.34 0.11
C ASN A 112 13.03 -20.05 -0.55
N ALA A 113 12.67 -18.87 -0.06
CA ALA A 113 13.21 -17.63 -0.61
C ALA A 113 14.75 -17.61 -0.53
N ALA A 114 15.39 -17.74 -1.65
CA ALA A 114 16.85 -17.86 -1.76
C ALA A 114 17.60 -16.60 -1.29
N LYS A 115 16.90 -15.45 -1.18
CA LYS A 115 17.48 -14.19 -0.72
C LYS A 115 16.46 -13.37 0.10
N PRO A 116 16.81 -12.89 1.30
CA PRO A 116 15.96 -11.98 2.04
C PRO A 116 15.82 -10.65 1.30
N SER A 117 14.60 -10.11 1.23
CA SER A 117 14.39 -8.74 0.77
C SER A 117 14.98 -7.77 1.79
N ARG A 118 15.70 -6.76 1.31
CA ARG A 118 16.25 -5.71 2.15
C ARG A 118 15.35 -4.48 2.10
N ILE A 119 14.84 -4.09 3.25
CA ILE A 119 13.89 -2.99 3.39
C ILE A 119 14.50 -1.93 4.31
N LEU A 120 14.49 -0.68 3.87
CA LEU A 120 14.66 0.48 4.73
C LEU A 120 13.31 0.77 5.41
N ARG A 121 13.29 0.78 6.72
CA ARG A 121 12.13 1.15 7.52
C ARG A 121 12.43 2.40 8.32
N CYS A 122 11.60 3.45 8.12
CA CYS A 122 11.66 4.70 8.88
C CYS A 122 10.36 4.84 9.67
N ILE A 123 10.43 4.93 10.99
CA ILE A 123 9.29 5.02 11.88
C ILE A 123 9.23 6.43 12.46
N TYR A 124 8.09 7.08 12.29
CA TYR A 124 7.76 8.39 12.82
C TYR A 124 6.67 8.25 13.88
N LYS A 125 6.86 8.93 15.01
CA LYS A 125 5.89 8.96 16.10
C LYS A 125 5.57 10.40 16.44
N LEU A 126 4.26 10.72 16.38
CA LEU A 126 3.76 12.07 16.58
C LEU A 126 2.61 12.07 17.60
N PRO A 127 2.57 13.02 18.54
CA PRO A 127 1.38 13.19 19.36
C PRO A 127 0.21 13.63 18.46
N SER A 128 -0.94 12.98 18.60
CA SER A 128 -2.14 13.36 17.87
C SER A 128 -2.65 14.73 18.35
N ILE A 129 -3.03 15.59 17.41
CA ILE A 129 -3.70 16.85 17.65
C ILE A 129 -5.21 16.63 17.79
N ALA A 130 -5.73 15.68 17.01
CA ALA A 130 -7.16 15.36 17.01
C ALA A 130 -7.58 14.61 18.28
N GLU A 131 -6.70 13.76 18.83
CA GLU A 131 -6.96 12.98 20.05
C GLU A 131 -5.82 13.16 21.05
N PRO A 132 -5.89 14.14 21.96
CA PRO A 132 -4.86 14.36 22.97
C PRO A 132 -4.58 13.09 23.80
N GLY A 133 -3.31 12.74 23.93
CA GLY A 133 -2.87 11.52 24.62
C GLY A 133 -2.66 10.30 23.72
N ARG A 134 -3.08 10.33 22.46
CA ARG A 134 -2.78 9.30 21.45
C ARG A 134 -1.46 9.62 20.76
N GLU A 135 -0.66 8.61 20.50
CA GLU A 135 0.51 8.67 19.61
C GLU A 135 0.14 8.09 18.26
N LEU A 136 0.37 8.84 17.18
CA LEU A 136 0.28 8.35 15.81
C LEU A 136 1.63 7.73 15.42
N THR A 137 1.58 6.61 14.74
CA THR A 137 2.76 5.98 14.15
C THR A 137 2.61 5.97 12.63
N ILE A 138 3.59 6.53 11.91
CA ILE A 138 3.68 6.45 10.46
C ILE A 138 4.94 5.69 10.11
N GLU A 139 4.77 4.61 9.36
CA GLU A 139 5.86 3.81 8.86
C GLU A 139 6.09 4.10 7.38
N VAL A 140 7.34 4.36 7.01
CA VAL A 140 7.76 4.53 5.61
C VAL A 140 8.76 3.46 5.30
N GLU A 141 8.37 2.52 4.46
CA GLU A 141 9.20 1.42 4.02
C GLU A 141 9.70 1.62 2.58
N ALA A 142 10.94 1.26 2.30
CA ALA A 142 11.48 1.23 0.94
C ALA A 142 12.19 -0.09 0.70
N ASN A 143 11.59 -0.95 -0.13
CA ASN A 143 12.25 -2.16 -0.61
C ASN A 143 13.31 -1.78 -1.63
N VAL A 144 14.55 -2.21 -1.41
CA VAL A 144 15.69 -1.91 -2.27
C VAL A 144 16.22 -3.16 -3.00
N THR A 145 15.52 -4.27 -2.90
CA THR A 145 15.89 -5.54 -3.53
C THR A 145 15.11 -5.77 -4.83
N GLU A 146 13.81 -5.54 -4.82
CA GLU A 146 12.91 -5.73 -5.97
C GLU A 146 12.93 -4.49 -6.88
N ARG A 147 14.07 -4.20 -7.51
CA ARG A 147 14.29 -2.95 -8.26
C ARG A 147 13.72 -2.94 -9.68
N THR A 148 13.25 -4.08 -10.16
CA THR A 148 12.79 -4.23 -11.54
C THR A 148 11.30 -4.56 -11.55
N PRO A 149 10.42 -3.56 -11.68
CA PRO A 149 9.00 -3.83 -11.90
C PRO A 149 8.79 -4.58 -13.21
N HIS A 150 7.72 -5.37 -13.27
CA HIS A 150 7.38 -6.14 -14.48
C HIS A 150 6.87 -5.22 -15.60
N PHE A 151 6.05 -4.22 -15.24
CA PHE A 151 5.59 -3.19 -16.16
C PHE A 151 6.28 -1.85 -15.88
N PRO A 152 6.30 -0.92 -16.88
CA PRO A 152 6.76 0.43 -16.63
C PRO A 152 5.96 1.09 -15.50
N VAL A 153 6.66 1.82 -14.63
CA VAL A 153 6.02 2.64 -13.61
C VAL A 153 5.15 3.72 -14.23
N GLN A 154 4.10 4.12 -13.55
CA GLN A 154 3.15 5.14 -13.98
C GLN A 154 3.32 6.42 -13.17
N HIS A 155 3.14 7.55 -13.82
CA HIS A 155 3.03 8.86 -13.21
C HIS A 155 1.56 9.22 -13.11
N LEU A 156 1.02 9.28 -11.91
CA LEU A 156 -0.40 9.41 -11.64
C LEU A 156 -0.69 10.74 -10.92
N PRO A 157 -1.70 11.50 -11.35
CA PRO A 157 -2.06 12.74 -10.69
C PRO A 157 -2.55 12.47 -9.27
N PHE A 158 -2.09 13.29 -8.34
CA PHE A 158 -2.48 13.24 -6.94
C PHE A 158 -2.87 14.65 -6.47
N PRO A 159 -4.11 15.08 -6.74
CA PRO A 159 -4.62 16.34 -6.24
C PRO A 159 -4.94 16.25 -4.76
N MET A 160 -4.59 17.28 -3.99
CA MET A 160 -5.00 17.42 -2.60
C MET A 160 -5.32 18.88 -2.26
N GLN A 161 -6.17 19.06 -1.26
CA GLN A 161 -6.45 20.38 -0.70
C GLN A 161 -5.78 20.53 0.66
N PHE A 162 -5.07 21.62 0.84
CA PHE A 162 -4.45 21.94 2.11
C PHE A 162 -4.41 23.45 2.36
N ARG A 163 -4.95 23.90 3.49
CA ARG A 163 -5.01 25.33 3.90
C ARG A 163 -5.58 26.25 2.82
N GLY A 164 -6.61 25.78 2.11
CA GLY A 164 -7.28 26.55 1.07
C GLY A 164 -6.56 26.55 -0.30
N ALA A 165 -5.42 25.92 -0.41
CA ALA A 165 -4.74 25.73 -1.68
C ALA A 165 -5.06 24.37 -2.30
N ASN A 166 -5.30 24.34 -3.60
CA ASN A 166 -5.30 23.12 -4.40
C ASN A 166 -3.85 22.81 -4.78
N LEU A 167 -3.36 21.67 -4.35
CA LEU A 167 -2.01 21.22 -4.57
C LEU A 167 -2.06 20.04 -5.53
N GLU A 168 -1.21 20.03 -6.54
CA GLU A 168 -1.10 18.94 -7.50
C GLU A 168 0.31 18.38 -7.45
N THR A 169 0.40 17.05 -7.44
CA THR A 169 1.67 16.32 -7.48
C THR A 169 1.44 15.06 -8.31
N GLU A 170 2.46 14.58 -8.99
CA GLU A 170 2.44 13.27 -9.62
C GLU A 170 3.09 12.25 -8.70
N ILE A 171 2.38 11.15 -8.45
CA ILE A 171 2.91 10.00 -7.71
C ILE A 171 3.46 8.97 -8.70
N VAL A 172 4.70 8.58 -8.54
CA VAL A 172 5.27 7.45 -9.28
C VAL A 172 4.81 6.17 -8.60
N SER A 173 4.13 5.32 -9.34
CA SER A 173 3.53 4.09 -8.81
C SER A 173 3.72 2.91 -9.76
N TYR A 174 3.58 1.71 -9.24
CA TYR A 174 3.41 0.52 -10.08
C TYR A 174 2.15 0.64 -10.95
N ASN A 175 2.16 -0.02 -12.11
CA ASN A 175 0.95 -0.29 -12.89
C ASN A 175 -0.09 -1.01 -12.01
N ILE A 176 -1.39 -0.72 -12.20
CA ILE A 176 -2.44 -1.29 -11.36
C ILE A 176 -2.47 -2.82 -11.39
N ASN A 177 -2.22 -3.45 -12.54
CA ASN A 177 -2.23 -4.90 -12.67
C ASN A 177 -1.05 -5.52 -11.90
N GLU A 178 0.11 -4.89 -11.93
CA GLU A 178 1.27 -5.28 -11.12
C GLU A 178 1.02 -5.04 -9.63
N MET A 179 0.38 -3.93 -9.27
CA MET A 179 -0.05 -3.66 -7.89
C MET A 179 -0.93 -4.80 -7.36
N LEU A 180 -1.94 -5.21 -8.13
CA LEU A 180 -2.83 -6.30 -7.77
C LEU A 180 -2.11 -7.66 -7.75
N ALA A 181 -1.14 -7.89 -8.62
CA ALA A 181 -0.26 -9.06 -8.56
C ALA A 181 0.53 -9.14 -7.26
N THR A 182 1.04 -8.00 -6.76
CA THR A 182 1.69 -7.96 -5.43
C THR A 182 0.70 -8.24 -4.30
N LYS A 183 -0.60 -7.89 -4.46
CA LYS A 183 -1.66 -8.25 -3.50
C LYS A 183 -2.01 -9.74 -3.55
N MET A 184 -2.01 -10.38 -4.73
CA MET A 184 -2.11 -11.84 -4.85
C MET A 184 -0.96 -12.54 -4.10
N ARG A 185 0.29 -12.08 -4.34
CA ARG A 185 1.46 -12.60 -3.63
C ARG A 185 1.32 -12.45 -2.12
N ALA A 186 0.89 -11.28 -1.64
CA ALA A 186 0.68 -11.02 -0.23
C ALA A 186 -0.42 -11.93 0.37
N LEU A 187 -1.54 -12.13 -0.33
CA LEU A 187 -2.62 -13.02 0.08
C LEU A 187 -2.14 -14.47 0.23
N LEU A 188 -1.24 -14.93 -0.67
CA LEU A 188 -0.65 -16.25 -0.58
C LEU A 188 0.36 -16.40 0.57
N GLN A 189 1.12 -15.34 0.85
CA GLN A 189 2.26 -15.38 1.78
C GLN A 189 1.90 -15.03 3.22
N ARG A 190 0.90 -14.17 3.40
CA ARG A 190 0.45 -13.71 4.71
C ARG A 190 -1.08 -13.82 4.82
N ARG A 191 -1.56 -14.02 6.04
CA ARG A 191 -2.99 -14.19 6.30
C ARG A 191 -3.61 -12.85 6.72
N LYS A 192 -3.83 -11.95 5.73
CA LYS A 192 -4.43 -10.64 5.96
C LYS A 192 -5.65 -10.45 5.07
N GLY A 193 -6.83 -10.29 5.70
CA GLY A 193 -8.10 -10.13 4.99
C GLY A 193 -8.15 -8.91 4.09
N ARG A 194 -7.39 -7.86 4.42
CA ARG A 194 -7.27 -6.66 3.57
C ARG A 194 -6.64 -6.93 2.21
N ASP A 195 -5.80 -7.96 2.04
CA ASP A 195 -5.26 -8.30 0.73
C ASP A 195 -6.33 -8.95 -0.17
N LEU A 196 -7.25 -9.74 0.40
CA LEU A 196 -8.43 -10.25 -0.29
C LEU A 196 -9.39 -9.12 -0.68
N PHE A 197 -9.64 -8.18 0.24
CA PHE A 197 -10.49 -7.02 -0.03
C PHE A 197 -9.94 -6.16 -1.17
N ASP A 198 -8.64 -5.89 -1.20
CA ASP A 198 -8.00 -5.08 -2.23
C ASP A 198 -8.23 -5.66 -3.64
N LEU A 199 -8.09 -6.98 -3.80
CA LEU A 199 -8.37 -7.68 -5.04
C LEU A 199 -9.86 -7.64 -5.39
N TYR A 200 -10.72 -7.95 -4.43
CA TYR A 200 -12.18 -7.93 -4.60
C TYR A 200 -12.67 -6.55 -5.02
N TRP A 201 -12.23 -5.50 -4.34
CA TRP A 201 -12.64 -4.13 -4.62
C TRP A 201 -12.21 -3.68 -6.02
N ALA A 202 -10.96 -3.94 -6.40
CA ALA A 202 -10.47 -3.63 -7.73
C ALA A 202 -11.27 -4.32 -8.84
N LEU A 203 -11.70 -5.57 -8.64
CA LEU A 203 -12.52 -6.29 -9.61
C LEU A 203 -13.97 -5.79 -9.65
N THR A 204 -14.53 -5.33 -8.55
CA THR A 204 -15.91 -4.80 -8.51
C THR A 204 -16.02 -3.42 -9.17
N VAL A 205 -14.95 -2.62 -9.12
CA VAL A 205 -14.90 -1.29 -9.76
C VAL A 205 -14.15 -1.29 -11.10
N ARG A 206 -13.75 -2.46 -11.61
CA ARG A 206 -12.91 -2.62 -12.82
C ARG A 206 -13.46 -1.97 -14.09
N SER A 207 -14.76 -1.79 -14.20
CA SER A 207 -15.36 -1.12 -15.37
C SER A 207 -14.92 0.33 -15.53
N ALA A 208 -14.45 0.96 -14.45
CA ALA A 208 -13.91 2.31 -14.45
C ALA A 208 -12.37 2.36 -14.49
N LEU A 209 -11.70 1.19 -14.49
CA LEU A 209 -10.25 1.07 -14.35
C LEU A 209 -9.66 0.14 -15.41
N PRO A 210 -8.39 0.35 -15.83
CA PRO A 210 -7.71 -0.52 -16.78
C PRO A 210 -7.20 -1.83 -16.11
N VAL A 211 -8.09 -2.54 -15.39
CA VAL A 211 -7.73 -3.80 -14.73
C VAL A 211 -7.84 -4.97 -15.72
N SER A 212 -6.73 -5.64 -15.92
CA SER A 212 -6.57 -6.81 -16.78
C SER A 212 -6.08 -8.01 -15.97
N VAL A 213 -6.94 -8.99 -15.75
CA VAL A 213 -6.56 -10.23 -15.03
C VAL A 213 -5.40 -10.96 -15.72
N PRO A 214 -5.35 -11.10 -17.06
CA PRO A 214 -4.18 -11.69 -17.71
C PRO A 214 -2.87 -10.97 -17.40
N GLU A 215 -2.82 -9.64 -17.44
CA GLU A 215 -1.60 -8.87 -17.09
C GLU A 215 -1.25 -9.02 -15.61
N MET A 216 -2.26 -9.03 -14.73
CA MET A 216 -2.04 -9.29 -13.30
C MET A 216 -1.40 -10.66 -13.07
N LEU A 217 -1.87 -11.71 -13.77
CA LEU A 217 -1.29 -13.06 -13.67
C LEU A 217 0.12 -13.12 -14.23
N GLN A 218 0.43 -12.38 -15.30
CA GLN A 218 1.80 -12.28 -15.83
C GLN A 218 2.75 -11.66 -14.80
N ALA A 219 2.34 -10.55 -14.16
CA ALA A 219 3.14 -9.93 -13.13
C ALA A 219 3.27 -10.82 -11.88
N PHE A 220 2.21 -11.53 -11.49
CA PHE A 220 2.26 -12.50 -10.39
C PHE A 220 3.27 -13.62 -10.67
N ASP A 221 3.21 -14.22 -11.86
CA ASP A 221 4.16 -15.28 -12.30
C ASP A 221 5.62 -14.76 -12.31
N HIS A 222 5.84 -13.51 -12.76
CA HIS A 222 7.14 -12.86 -12.71
C HIS A 222 7.72 -12.84 -11.29
N TYR A 223 6.94 -12.41 -10.29
CA TYR A 223 7.37 -12.36 -8.90
C TYR A 223 7.58 -13.74 -8.30
N MET A 224 6.68 -14.69 -8.57
CA MET A 224 6.80 -16.03 -8.04
C MET A 224 8.02 -16.78 -8.61
N LYS A 225 8.32 -16.62 -9.90
CA LYS A 225 9.53 -17.16 -10.53
C LYS A 225 10.81 -16.56 -9.95
N ALA A 226 10.81 -15.25 -9.66
CA ALA A 226 11.96 -14.59 -9.02
C ALA A 226 12.24 -15.13 -7.61
N GLU A 227 11.22 -15.65 -6.94
CA GLU A 227 11.32 -16.32 -5.64
C GLU A 227 11.64 -17.82 -5.77
N GLY A 228 11.68 -18.37 -6.99
CA GLY A 228 11.91 -19.80 -7.25
C GLY A 228 10.69 -20.67 -6.95
N GLU A 229 9.49 -20.07 -6.90
CA GLU A 229 8.25 -20.78 -6.60
C GLU A 229 7.33 -20.87 -7.82
N LEU A 230 6.76 -22.07 -8.01
CA LEU A 230 5.58 -22.29 -8.83
C LEU A 230 4.39 -22.53 -7.88
N VAL A 231 3.31 -21.81 -8.11
CA VAL A 231 2.11 -21.93 -7.27
C VAL A 231 0.98 -22.54 -8.10
N PRO A 232 0.73 -23.86 -7.96
CA PRO A 232 -0.40 -24.50 -8.61
C PRO A 232 -1.72 -23.88 -8.13
N ARG A 233 -2.70 -23.84 -9.02
CA ARG A 233 -4.05 -23.36 -8.77
C ARG A 233 -4.64 -23.93 -7.48
N GLU A 234 -4.63 -25.27 -7.35
CA GLU A 234 -5.20 -25.98 -6.20
C GLU A 234 -4.56 -25.57 -4.88
N LYS A 235 -3.25 -25.35 -4.86
CA LYS A 235 -2.52 -24.91 -3.66
C LYS A 235 -2.99 -23.53 -3.21
N PHE A 236 -3.19 -22.59 -4.14
CA PHE A 236 -3.65 -21.24 -3.78
C PHE A 236 -5.11 -21.26 -3.34
N ILE A 237 -5.99 -22.00 -4.03
CA ILE A 237 -7.39 -22.16 -3.64
C ILE A 237 -7.49 -22.77 -2.24
N ALA A 238 -6.75 -23.84 -1.96
CA ALA A 238 -6.74 -24.46 -0.64
C ALA A 238 -6.27 -23.47 0.45
N HIS A 239 -5.25 -22.67 0.16
CA HIS A 239 -4.76 -21.62 1.07
C HIS A 239 -5.84 -20.56 1.32
N LEU A 240 -6.51 -20.04 0.28
CA LEU A 240 -7.58 -19.05 0.42
C LEU A 240 -8.75 -19.59 1.28
N ARG A 241 -9.19 -20.83 1.02
CA ARG A 241 -10.24 -21.48 1.81
C ARG A 241 -9.83 -21.65 3.27
N GLN A 242 -8.56 -21.97 3.53
CA GLN A 242 -8.05 -22.03 4.91
C GLN A 242 -8.03 -20.66 5.58
N CYS A 243 -7.71 -19.59 4.85
CA CYS A 243 -7.78 -18.22 5.37
C CYS A 243 -9.23 -17.84 5.71
N LEU A 244 -10.20 -18.14 4.83
CA LEU A 244 -11.62 -17.87 5.06
C LEU A 244 -12.20 -18.65 6.24
N ALA A 245 -11.65 -19.80 6.60
CA ALA A 245 -12.04 -20.54 7.79
C ALA A 245 -11.63 -19.85 9.10
N ASP A 246 -10.65 -18.94 9.06
CA ASP A 246 -10.23 -18.13 10.20
C ASP A 246 -11.12 -16.89 10.38
N ARG A 247 -12.30 -17.11 10.98
CA ARG A 247 -13.33 -16.08 11.15
C ARG A 247 -12.93 -14.94 12.08
N ALA A 248 -12.12 -15.25 13.11
CA ALA A 248 -11.73 -14.27 14.13
C ALA A 248 -10.48 -13.46 13.74
N GLY A 249 -9.61 -14.01 12.90
CA GLY A 249 -8.39 -13.35 12.48
C GLY A 249 -8.50 -12.76 11.09
N PHE A 250 -8.56 -13.63 10.07
CA PHE A 250 -8.54 -13.19 8.67
C PHE A 250 -9.78 -12.39 8.26
N CYS A 251 -10.98 -12.86 8.62
CA CYS A 251 -12.23 -12.23 8.19
C CYS A 251 -12.47 -10.88 8.86
N THR A 252 -11.96 -10.65 10.07
CA THR A 252 -12.12 -9.39 10.82
C THR A 252 -10.93 -8.43 10.68
N ASP A 253 -9.86 -8.82 9.98
CA ASP A 253 -8.66 -7.96 9.78
C ASP A 253 -9.00 -6.58 9.17
N LEU A 254 -10.13 -6.49 8.48
CA LEU A 254 -10.56 -5.28 7.78
C LEU A 254 -11.49 -4.37 8.60
N ASP A 255 -12.12 -4.85 9.66
CA ASP A 255 -13.24 -4.17 10.35
C ASP A 255 -12.91 -2.73 10.79
N SER A 256 -11.68 -2.50 11.27
CA SER A 256 -11.22 -1.16 11.68
C SER A 256 -10.74 -0.28 10.52
N PHE A 257 -10.63 -0.83 9.33
CA PHE A 257 -10.09 -0.14 8.15
C PHE A 257 -11.16 0.18 7.10
N LEU A 258 -12.26 -0.57 7.08
CA LEU A 258 -13.29 -0.44 6.07
C LEU A 258 -14.06 0.88 6.24
N ARG A 259 -14.34 1.53 5.12
CA ARG A 259 -15.26 2.67 5.08
C ARG A 259 -16.65 2.24 5.52
N ARG A 260 -17.27 2.99 6.46
CA ARG A 260 -18.51 2.59 7.16
C ARG A 260 -19.75 2.40 6.26
N ASP A 261 -19.76 3.04 5.10
CA ASP A 261 -20.87 2.91 4.14
C ASP A 261 -20.74 1.70 3.22
N LEU A 262 -19.64 0.94 3.32
CA LEU A 262 -19.41 -0.26 2.52
C LEU A 262 -19.82 -1.51 3.28
N ILE A 263 -20.50 -2.40 2.56
CA ILE A 263 -20.80 -3.77 3.00
C ILE A 263 -19.78 -4.69 2.33
N TYR A 264 -19.09 -5.47 3.13
CA TYR A 264 -18.10 -6.43 2.66
C TYR A 264 -18.37 -7.80 3.28
N ASP A 265 -18.39 -8.83 2.43
CA ASP A 265 -18.51 -10.23 2.82
C ASP A 265 -17.28 -10.98 2.31
N PRO A 266 -16.41 -11.49 3.22
CA PRO A 266 -15.21 -12.24 2.84
C PRO A 266 -15.49 -13.50 2.03
N ASP A 267 -16.63 -14.18 2.24
CA ASP A 267 -16.97 -15.39 1.48
C ASP A 267 -17.36 -15.06 0.05
N VAL A 268 -18.13 -13.99 -0.15
CA VAL A 268 -18.45 -13.46 -1.49
C VAL A 268 -17.20 -13.04 -2.22
N ALA A 269 -16.30 -12.32 -1.53
CA ALA A 269 -15.03 -11.91 -2.07
C ALA A 269 -14.16 -13.12 -2.45
N GLY A 270 -14.06 -14.09 -1.57
CA GLY A 270 -13.30 -15.34 -1.80
C GLY A 270 -13.81 -16.09 -3.03
N ALA A 271 -15.12 -16.26 -3.15
CA ALA A 271 -15.75 -16.92 -4.29
C ALA A 271 -15.47 -16.19 -5.62
N LEU A 272 -15.52 -14.85 -5.60
CA LEU A 272 -15.20 -14.04 -6.78
C LEU A 272 -13.72 -14.20 -7.18
N ILE A 273 -12.79 -14.10 -6.23
CA ILE A 273 -11.36 -14.24 -6.49
C ILE A 273 -11.01 -15.66 -6.96
N GLU A 274 -11.61 -16.70 -6.36
CA GLU A 274 -11.44 -18.08 -6.79
C GLU A 274 -11.87 -18.27 -8.25
N ARG A 275 -13.04 -17.73 -8.63
CA ARG A 275 -13.60 -17.86 -9.98
C ARG A 275 -12.84 -17.02 -11.02
N ASP A 276 -12.64 -15.73 -10.75
CA ASP A 276 -12.22 -14.74 -11.76
C ASP A 276 -10.69 -14.59 -11.87
N ILE A 277 -9.94 -15.03 -10.86
CA ILE A 277 -8.48 -14.94 -10.84
C ILE A 277 -7.85 -16.34 -10.72
N LEU A 278 -8.11 -17.04 -9.59
CA LEU A 278 -7.38 -18.28 -9.30
C LEU A 278 -7.75 -19.41 -10.27
N GLY A 279 -8.99 -19.41 -10.76
CA GLY A 279 -9.43 -20.34 -11.80
C GLY A 279 -8.67 -20.24 -13.12
N LEU A 280 -7.95 -19.14 -13.35
CA LEU A 280 -7.13 -18.91 -14.54
C LEU A 280 -5.64 -19.25 -14.34
N LEU A 281 -5.24 -19.59 -13.12
CA LEU A 281 -3.88 -20.08 -12.86
C LEU A 281 -3.68 -21.47 -13.52
N PRO A 282 -2.44 -21.82 -13.89
CA PRO A 282 -2.12 -23.17 -14.37
C PRO A 282 -2.36 -24.21 -13.26
N ASP A 283 -2.61 -25.43 -13.70
CA ASP A 283 -2.73 -26.61 -12.82
C ASP A 283 -1.40 -27.01 -12.19
#